data_e35b679931c6e0af06f985f8766cee38
#
_entry.id   e35b679931c6e0af06f985f8766cee38
#
_cell.length_a   1.000
_cell.length_b   1.000
_cell.length_c   1.000
_cell.angle_alpha   90.00
_cell.angle_beta   90.00
_cell.angle_gamma   90.00
#
_symmetry.space_group_name_H-M   'P 1'
#
loop_
_entity.id
_entity.type
_entity.pdbx_description
1 polymer ?
#
loop_
_entity_poly.entity_id
_entity_poly.type
_entity_poly.pdbx_seq_one_letter_code
_entity_poly.pdbx_strand_id
1 'polypeptide(L)'
;AMYGLMVYDIGGRGQSDVSFGNKASIVETRTNNRIQPIYFGTNYHSKPLEFKLVFGAERELDRYELEDIAYWLTGRKEYKWLSIGQQDMEQLQFRCMVTELTPISHGWLPVAFQATIQCDCPYAYSYPFERQYTISGETTILFRNESSVREYLKPEISFAPASSTRTLSLVNLNDDNREFKLTGIPSGASVFVNNSNGIIQELSSGYNLYDGFNLNFFRLVHGDNNIKVTGDGVLTISGRFLYNVAG
;
A
#
# COMPACT_ATOMS: atom_id res chain seq x y z
N ALA A 1 -9.12 26.07 2.58
CA ALA A 1 -8.19 25.51 3.56
C ALA A 1 -8.52 26.06 4.94
N MET A 2 -8.54 25.22 5.98
CA MET A 2 -9.01 25.62 7.33
C MET A 2 -8.13 26.70 7.98
N TYR A 3 -6.83 26.72 7.66
CA TYR A 3 -5.87 27.69 8.22
C TYR A 3 -5.16 28.53 7.15
N GLY A 4 -5.54 28.46 5.88
CA GLY A 4 -4.89 29.19 4.79
C GLY A 4 -3.42 28.81 4.56
N LEU A 5 -3.03 27.61 4.93
CA LEU A 5 -1.66 27.11 4.78
C LEU A 5 -1.37 26.77 3.33
N MET A 6 -0.23 27.22 2.82
CA MET A 6 0.29 26.90 1.50
C MET A 6 1.60 26.12 1.62
N VAL A 7 1.81 25.17 0.71
CA VAL A 7 3.07 24.42 0.62
C VAL A 7 4.06 25.26 -0.19
N TYR A 8 5.22 25.55 0.42
CA TYR A 8 6.29 26.33 -0.21
C TYR A 8 7.41 25.47 -0.76
N ASP A 9 7.69 24.32 -0.14
CA ASP A 9 8.77 23.45 -0.57
C ASP A 9 8.45 21.99 -0.21
N ILE A 10 8.84 21.08 -1.10
CA ILE A 10 8.76 19.63 -0.92
C ILE A 10 10.18 19.09 -1.04
N GLY A 11 10.80 18.80 0.08
CA GLY A 11 12.18 18.30 0.14
C GLY A 11 13.11 19.23 0.88
N GLY A 12 14.26 18.73 1.27
CA GLY A 12 15.30 19.51 1.93
C GLY A 12 16.19 20.20 0.89
N ARG A 13 16.49 21.46 1.08
CA ARG A 13 17.59 22.15 0.41
C ARG A 13 18.93 21.59 0.89
N GLY A 14 19.27 20.41 0.47
CA GLY A 14 20.58 19.84 0.56
C GLY A 14 20.69 18.89 -0.59
N GLN A 15 21.80 18.84 -1.27
CA GLN A 15 22.15 17.75 -2.14
C GLN A 15 22.15 16.47 -1.28
N SER A 16 20.98 15.92 -0.99
CA SER A 16 20.90 14.53 -0.56
C SER A 16 21.12 13.73 -1.83
N ASP A 17 22.06 12.82 -1.80
CA ASP A 17 22.22 11.82 -2.85
C ASP A 17 20.88 11.11 -3.02
N VAL A 18 20.12 11.54 -4.00
CA VAL A 18 18.85 10.93 -4.35
C VAL A 18 19.17 9.58 -4.98
N SER A 19 18.98 8.54 -4.23
CA SER A 19 19.16 7.18 -4.72
C SER A 19 17.92 6.78 -5.50
N PHE A 20 18.02 6.71 -6.83
CA PHE A 20 16.99 6.12 -7.67
C PHE A 20 16.90 4.61 -7.44
N GLY A 21 15.70 4.13 -7.15
CA GLY A 21 15.41 2.70 -6.97
C GLY A 21 15.68 2.17 -5.56
N ASN A 22 15.40 0.89 -5.38
CA ASN A 22 15.57 0.21 -4.10
C ASN A 22 17.05 0.07 -3.74
N LYS A 23 17.45 0.53 -2.56
CA LYS A 23 18.78 0.23 -2.02
C LYS A 23 18.87 -1.27 -1.72
N ALA A 24 19.78 -1.94 -2.43
CA ALA A 24 20.08 -3.34 -2.19
C ALA A 24 21.40 -3.48 -1.43
N SER A 25 21.45 -4.34 -0.42
CA SER A 25 22.69 -4.79 0.18
C SER A 25 22.99 -6.24 -0.24
N ILE A 26 24.20 -6.46 -0.71
CA ILE A 26 24.67 -7.79 -1.09
C ILE A 26 25.03 -8.54 0.21
N VAL A 27 24.46 -9.74 0.38
CA VAL A 27 24.83 -10.63 1.47
C VAL A 27 25.88 -11.59 0.96
N GLU A 28 27.12 -11.35 1.36
CA GLU A 28 28.29 -12.15 0.95
C GLU A 28 29.24 -12.39 2.13
N THR A 29 29.98 -13.49 2.08
CA THR A 29 31.09 -13.75 2.98
C THR A 29 32.38 -13.85 2.18
N ARG A 30 33.41 -13.10 2.61
CA ARG A 30 34.77 -13.15 2.06
C ARG A 30 35.65 -14.04 2.93
N THR A 31 36.29 -14.99 2.32
CA THR A 31 37.30 -15.84 2.98
C THR A 31 38.67 -15.51 2.44
N ASN A 32 39.70 -15.56 3.29
CA ASN A 32 41.08 -15.14 2.95
C ASN A 32 41.73 -15.87 1.78
N ASN A 33 41.21 -17.03 1.39
CA ASN A 33 41.76 -17.86 0.32
C ASN A 33 40.93 -17.86 -0.97
N ARG A 34 39.92 -16.99 -1.09
CA ARG A 34 39.06 -16.89 -2.27
C ARG A 34 39.04 -15.47 -2.82
N ILE A 35 39.32 -15.34 -4.13
CA ILE A 35 39.22 -14.04 -4.83
C ILE A 35 37.75 -13.61 -4.93
N GLN A 36 36.83 -14.56 -5.14
CA GLN A 36 35.41 -14.29 -5.27
C GLN A 36 34.71 -14.55 -3.93
N PRO A 37 33.86 -13.64 -3.44
CA PRO A 37 33.08 -13.88 -2.25
C PRO A 37 32.05 -14.97 -2.47
N ILE A 38 31.60 -15.59 -1.40
CA ILE A 38 30.45 -16.50 -1.43
C ILE A 38 29.20 -15.63 -1.33
N TYR A 39 28.43 -15.57 -2.41
CA TYR A 39 27.20 -14.82 -2.48
C TYR A 39 26.02 -15.63 -1.89
N PHE A 40 25.28 -15.06 -0.95
CA PHE A 40 24.11 -15.66 -0.31
C PHE A 40 22.79 -15.03 -0.76
N GLY A 41 22.83 -13.87 -1.40
CA GLY A 41 21.63 -13.19 -1.84
C GLY A 41 21.75 -11.67 -1.76
N THR A 42 20.63 -11.02 -2.04
CA THR A 42 20.51 -9.57 -1.96
C THR A 42 19.34 -9.22 -1.05
N ASN A 43 19.60 -8.44 -0.02
CA ASN A 43 18.55 -7.87 0.80
C ASN A 43 18.19 -6.48 0.26
N TYR A 44 16.95 -6.30 -0.10
CA TYR A 44 16.39 -5.00 -0.44
C TYR A 44 15.93 -4.34 0.86
N HIS A 45 16.74 -3.44 1.40
CA HIS A 45 16.37 -2.64 2.56
C HIS A 45 15.51 -1.48 2.09
N SER A 46 14.24 -1.67 2.14
CA SER A 46 13.27 -0.62 1.90
C SER A 46 12.92 0.05 3.22
N LYS A 47 13.59 1.17 3.54
CA LYS A 47 13.12 2.04 4.62
C LYS A 47 11.82 2.70 4.18
N PRO A 48 10.85 2.90 5.09
CA PRO A 48 9.69 3.73 4.79
C PRO A 48 10.12 5.07 4.22
N LEU A 49 9.33 5.61 3.29
CA LEU A 49 9.57 6.95 2.75
C LEU A 49 9.47 7.97 3.88
N GLU A 50 10.44 8.87 3.91
CA GLU A 50 10.43 10.03 4.78
C GLU A 50 10.72 11.27 3.93
N PHE A 51 9.91 12.29 4.07
CA PHE A 51 10.09 13.55 3.38
C PHE A 51 9.65 14.73 4.26
N LYS A 52 10.10 15.91 3.89
CA LYS A 52 9.79 17.14 4.63
C LYS A 52 8.93 18.05 3.77
N LEU A 53 7.86 18.55 4.34
CA LEU A 53 7.05 19.60 3.74
C LEU A 53 7.26 20.89 4.50
N VAL A 54 7.51 21.97 3.77
CA VAL A 54 7.52 23.32 4.33
C VAL A 54 6.25 24.03 3.89
N PHE A 55 5.47 24.46 4.85
CA PHE A 55 4.26 25.23 4.61
C PHE A 55 4.17 26.42 5.57
N GLY A 56 3.61 27.48 5.09
CA GLY A 56 3.43 28.69 5.84
C GLY A 56 2.02 29.26 5.64
N ALA A 57 1.69 30.23 6.46
CA ALA A 57 0.46 31.00 6.33
C ALA A 57 0.74 32.31 5.59
N GLU A 58 -0.27 32.82 4.88
CA GLU A 58 -0.20 34.15 4.26
C GLU A 58 -0.19 35.30 5.28
N ARG A 59 -0.51 35.00 6.55
CA ARG A 59 -0.54 35.93 7.65
C ARG A 59 0.21 35.38 8.86
N GLU A 60 0.51 36.21 9.79
CA GLU A 60 1.03 35.81 11.10
C GLU A 60 0.00 34.93 11.82
N LEU A 61 0.50 33.85 12.42
CA LEU A 61 -0.29 32.93 13.24
C LEU A 61 -0.04 33.26 14.71
N ASP A 62 -1.10 33.27 15.48
CA ASP A 62 -0.97 33.43 16.93
C ASP A 62 -0.58 32.08 17.60
N ARG A 63 -0.27 32.15 18.88
CA ARG A 63 0.16 30.95 19.63
C ARG A 63 -0.91 29.84 19.66
N TYR A 64 -2.18 30.23 19.78
CA TYR A 64 -3.28 29.26 19.87
C TYR A 64 -3.50 28.56 18.52
N GLU A 65 -3.44 29.30 17.44
CA GLU A 65 -3.49 28.72 16.08
C GLU A 65 -2.32 27.76 15.81
N LEU A 66 -1.13 28.08 16.33
CA LEU A 66 0.04 27.21 16.26
C LEU A 66 -0.18 25.89 17.03
N GLU A 67 -0.72 25.97 18.24
CA GLU A 67 -1.06 24.80 19.06
C GLU A 67 -2.13 23.95 18.38
N ASP A 68 -3.17 24.55 17.80
CA ASP A 68 -4.22 23.86 17.07
C ASP A 68 -3.71 23.16 15.81
N ILE A 69 -2.84 23.83 15.03
CA ILE A 69 -2.20 23.24 13.86
C ILE A 69 -1.31 22.05 14.26
N ALA A 70 -0.51 22.22 15.31
CA ALA A 70 0.33 21.15 15.82
C ALA A 70 -0.52 19.96 16.28
N TYR A 71 -1.57 20.19 17.02
CA TYR A 71 -2.50 19.15 17.46
C TYR A 71 -3.20 18.46 16.28
N TRP A 72 -3.67 19.22 15.29
CA TRP A 72 -4.31 18.68 14.10
C TRP A 72 -3.38 17.77 13.30
N LEU A 73 -2.11 18.15 13.12
CA LEU A 73 -1.14 17.41 12.32
C LEU A 73 -0.50 16.25 13.08
N THR A 74 -0.17 16.43 14.36
CA THR A 74 0.60 15.44 15.15
C THR A 74 -0.23 14.67 16.17
N GLY A 75 -1.43 15.16 16.54
CA GLY A 75 -2.28 14.54 17.56
C GLY A 75 -2.94 13.22 17.15
N ARG A 76 -2.77 12.78 15.91
CA ARG A 76 -3.36 11.54 15.41
C ARG A 76 -2.42 10.37 15.60
N LYS A 77 -2.96 9.23 16.07
CA LYS A 77 -2.21 8.00 16.35
C LYS A 77 -2.29 6.97 15.21
N GLU A 78 -2.69 7.37 14.02
CA GLU A 78 -2.89 6.48 12.89
C GLU A 78 -2.41 7.10 11.59
N TYR A 79 -1.97 6.25 10.66
CA TYR A 79 -1.62 6.67 9.30
C TYR A 79 -2.83 7.24 8.57
N LYS A 80 -2.63 8.34 7.85
CA LYS A 80 -3.62 8.99 6.99
C LYS A 80 -3.13 9.05 5.56
N TRP A 81 -4.07 9.23 4.64
CA TRP A 81 -3.76 9.39 3.22
C TRP A 81 -3.41 10.84 2.93
N LEU A 82 -2.25 11.03 2.30
CA LEU A 82 -1.78 12.32 1.79
C LEU A 82 -1.74 12.26 0.27
N SER A 83 -2.34 13.22 -0.40
CA SER A 83 -2.21 13.48 -1.83
C SER A 83 -1.49 14.80 -2.02
N ILE A 84 -0.55 14.85 -2.96
CA ILE A 84 0.22 16.05 -3.29
C ILE A 84 -0.26 16.53 -4.66
N GLY A 85 -0.79 17.75 -4.73
CA GLY A 85 -1.34 18.36 -5.94
C GLY A 85 -0.26 18.87 -6.91
N GLN A 86 0.75 18.05 -7.20
CA GLN A 86 1.80 18.31 -8.18
C GLN A 86 1.53 17.44 -9.40
N GLN A 87 1.73 17.99 -10.62
CA GLN A 87 1.29 17.39 -11.88
C GLN A 87 1.77 15.95 -12.12
N ASP A 88 2.95 15.57 -11.63
CA ASP A 88 3.53 14.23 -11.74
C ASP A 88 3.18 13.31 -10.56
N MET A 89 2.53 13.85 -9.51
CA MET A 89 2.12 13.12 -8.30
C MET A 89 0.59 13.04 -8.10
N GLU A 90 -0.20 13.61 -9.00
CA GLU A 90 -1.67 13.68 -8.86
C GLU A 90 -2.34 12.31 -8.72
N GLN A 91 -1.74 11.26 -9.28
CA GLN A 91 -2.26 9.89 -9.21
C GLN A 91 -1.69 9.08 -8.04
N LEU A 92 -0.82 9.69 -7.23
CA LEU A 92 -0.16 9.04 -6.12
C LEU A 92 -0.76 9.46 -4.78
N GLN A 93 -0.82 8.52 -3.88
CA GLN A 93 -1.19 8.74 -2.49
C GLN A 93 -0.12 8.15 -1.57
N PHE A 94 0.12 8.81 -0.45
CA PHE A 94 1.04 8.35 0.58
C PHE A 94 0.25 8.04 1.85
N ARG A 95 0.45 6.86 2.40
CA ARG A 95 -0.10 6.53 3.71
C ARG A 95 0.93 6.88 4.76
N CYS A 96 0.71 7.97 5.49
CA CYS A 96 1.75 8.59 6.29
C CYS A 96 1.25 9.22 7.58
N MET A 97 2.20 9.58 8.45
CA MET A 97 2.00 10.35 9.67
C MET A 97 2.99 11.51 9.70
N VAL A 98 2.59 12.63 10.30
CA VAL A 98 3.51 13.69 10.69
C VAL A 98 4.18 13.27 12.00
N THR A 99 5.49 13.11 11.99
CA THR A 99 6.27 12.67 13.15
C THR A 99 6.91 13.82 13.90
N GLU A 100 7.15 14.93 13.21
CA GLU A 100 7.76 16.14 13.79
C GLU A 100 7.19 17.36 13.09
N LEU A 101 7.02 18.44 13.86
CA LEU A 101 6.62 19.74 13.36
C LEU A 101 7.57 20.80 13.96
N THR A 102 8.37 21.42 13.11
CA THR A 102 9.34 22.43 13.54
C THR A 102 8.91 23.79 13.03
N PRO A 103 8.69 24.79 13.89
CA PRO A 103 8.38 26.15 13.45
C PRO A 103 9.61 26.81 12.82
N ILE A 104 9.39 27.56 11.75
CA ILE A 104 10.37 28.42 11.11
C ILE A 104 10.02 29.86 11.44
N SER A 105 10.90 30.56 12.17
CA SER A 105 10.66 31.92 12.62
C SER A 105 11.52 32.92 11.86
N HIS A 106 10.96 34.08 11.60
CA HIS A 106 11.70 35.27 11.21
C HIS A 106 11.71 36.26 12.38
N GLY A 107 12.89 36.45 12.99
CA GLY A 107 12.95 37.12 14.29
C GLY A 107 12.27 36.30 15.38
N TRP A 108 11.27 36.88 16.02
CA TRP A 108 10.49 36.22 17.09
C TRP A 108 9.13 35.66 16.62
N LEU A 109 8.77 35.88 15.35
CA LEU A 109 7.48 35.51 14.79
C LEU A 109 7.59 34.23 13.95
N PRO A 110 6.79 33.21 14.21
CA PRO A 110 6.71 32.03 13.36
C PRO A 110 6.02 32.39 12.05
N VAL A 111 6.70 32.12 10.94
CA VAL A 111 6.22 32.43 9.56
C VAL A 111 5.89 31.18 8.76
N ALA A 112 6.45 30.04 9.16
CA ALA A 112 6.25 28.77 8.46
C ALA A 112 6.49 27.59 9.41
N PHE A 113 6.20 26.38 8.91
CA PHE A 113 6.48 25.12 9.58
C PHE A 113 7.18 24.18 8.63
N GLN A 114 8.06 23.38 9.16
CA GLN A 114 8.57 22.19 8.52
C GLN A 114 7.99 20.96 9.20
N ALA A 115 7.23 20.16 8.46
CA ALA A 115 6.73 18.87 8.93
C ALA A 115 7.61 17.75 8.39
N THR A 116 8.07 16.88 9.27
CA THR A 116 8.66 15.59 8.89
C THR A 116 7.53 14.58 8.77
N ILE A 117 7.43 13.95 7.61
CA ILE A 117 6.37 13.01 7.25
C ILE A 117 7.00 11.65 7.04
N GLN A 118 6.53 10.66 7.80
CA GLN A 118 6.96 9.27 7.68
C GLN A 118 5.82 8.44 7.09
N CYS A 119 6.10 7.72 6.01
CA CYS A 119 5.16 6.78 5.38
C CYS A 119 5.19 5.42 6.07
N ASP A 120 4.20 4.59 5.78
CA ASP A 120 4.11 3.21 6.28
C ASP A 120 4.99 2.24 5.49
N CYS A 121 5.35 2.61 4.25
CA CYS A 121 6.15 1.77 3.37
C CYS A 121 7.07 2.63 2.47
N PRO A 122 7.99 2.01 1.72
CA PRO A 122 8.91 2.72 0.82
C PRO A 122 8.29 3.10 -0.53
N TYR A 123 6.99 2.89 -0.71
CA TYR A 123 6.28 3.09 -1.97
C TYR A 123 5.13 4.07 -1.81
N ALA A 124 4.77 4.73 -2.91
CA ALA A 124 3.48 5.39 -3.02
C ALA A 124 2.40 4.40 -3.46
N TYR A 125 1.17 4.76 -3.23
CA TYR A 125 -0.01 3.98 -3.60
C TYR A 125 -0.77 4.65 -4.73
N SER A 126 -1.44 3.86 -5.58
CA SER A 126 -2.50 4.38 -6.44
C SER A 126 -3.72 4.83 -5.63
N TYR A 127 -4.64 5.51 -6.26
CA TYR A 127 -6.03 5.51 -5.78
C TYR A 127 -6.56 4.07 -5.71
N PRO A 128 -7.56 3.80 -4.85
CA PRO A 128 -8.12 2.46 -4.77
C PRO A 128 -8.74 2.06 -6.10
N PHE A 129 -8.48 0.83 -6.49
CA PHE A 129 -9.18 0.18 -7.60
C PHE A 129 -10.18 -0.84 -7.07
N GLU A 130 -11.24 -1.05 -7.84
CA GLU A 130 -12.21 -2.12 -7.64
C GLU A 130 -12.59 -2.68 -9.00
N ARG A 131 -12.46 -4.00 -9.18
CA ARG A 131 -12.81 -4.69 -10.41
C ARG A 131 -13.75 -5.85 -10.09
N GLN A 132 -14.91 -5.84 -10.70
CA GLN A 132 -15.97 -6.82 -10.48
C GLN A 132 -16.10 -7.76 -11.67
N TYR A 133 -16.27 -9.05 -11.39
CA TYR A 133 -16.43 -10.11 -12.37
C TYR A 133 -17.63 -10.99 -12.01
N THR A 134 -18.50 -11.24 -12.98
CA THR A 134 -19.54 -12.24 -12.85
C THR A 134 -18.97 -13.57 -13.31
N ILE A 135 -18.94 -14.54 -12.41
CA ILE A 135 -18.39 -15.89 -12.64
C ILE A 135 -19.52 -16.87 -12.82
N SER A 136 -19.44 -17.69 -13.88
CA SER A 136 -20.34 -18.80 -14.14
C SER A 136 -19.50 -20.02 -14.52
N GLY A 137 -19.52 -21.04 -13.69
CA GLY A 137 -18.67 -22.22 -13.81
C GLY A 137 -17.19 -21.92 -13.64
N GLU A 138 -16.40 -22.47 -14.55
CA GLU A 138 -14.96 -22.19 -14.63
C GLU A 138 -14.71 -21.06 -15.65
N THR A 139 -14.15 -19.96 -15.18
CA THR A 139 -13.90 -18.75 -16.00
C THR A 139 -12.46 -18.31 -15.82
N THR A 140 -11.78 -17.94 -16.91
CA THR A 140 -10.46 -17.33 -16.83
C THR A 140 -10.59 -15.81 -17.00
N ILE A 141 -10.07 -15.05 -16.05
CA ILE A 141 -10.02 -13.59 -16.08
C ILE A 141 -8.58 -13.12 -16.24
N LEU A 142 -8.38 -12.06 -17.00
CA LEU A 142 -7.10 -11.37 -17.10
C LEU A 142 -7.12 -10.19 -16.14
N PHE A 143 -6.17 -10.17 -15.19
CA PHE A 143 -5.94 -9.07 -14.28
C PHE A 143 -4.53 -8.53 -14.45
N ARG A 144 -4.41 -7.25 -14.79
CA ARG A 144 -3.12 -6.58 -14.87
C ARG A 144 -2.80 -5.87 -13.55
N ASN A 145 -1.70 -6.31 -12.92
CA ASN A 145 -1.08 -5.61 -11.80
C ASN A 145 -0.20 -4.48 -12.34
N GLU A 146 -0.65 -3.25 -12.18
CA GLU A 146 -0.02 -2.04 -12.71
C GLU A 146 1.03 -1.44 -11.77
N SER A 147 1.36 -2.12 -10.67
CA SER A 147 2.42 -1.69 -9.76
C SER A 147 3.75 -1.53 -10.52
N SER A 148 4.52 -0.50 -10.21
CA SER A 148 5.89 -0.36 -10.76
C SER A 148 6.93 -1.17 -9.98
N VAL A 149 6.51 -1.85 -8.92
CA VAL A 149 7.35 -2.71 -8.08
C VAL A 149 7.17 -4.18 -8.45
N ARG A 150 8.21 -4.98 -8.24
CA ARG A 150 8.16 -6.43 -8.54
C ARG A 150 7.61 -7.28 -7.39
N GLU A 151 7.16 -6.64 -6.33
CA GLU A 151 6.56 -7.33 -5.21
C GLU A 151 5.16 -7.85 -5.56
N TYR A 152 4.76 -8.92 -4.87
CA TYR A 152 3.42 -9.45 -5.03
C TYR A 152 2.38 -8.45 -4.53
N LEU A 153 1.39 -8.15 -5.35
CA LEU A 153 0.19 -7.47 -4.90
C LEU A 153 -0.73 -8.48 -4.20
N LYS A 154 -1.13 -8.16 -2.98
CA LYS A 154 -2.07 -8.96 -2.17
C LYS A 154 -3.40 -8.20 -2.05
N PRO A 155 -4.31 -8.36 -3.03
CA PRO A 155 -5.56 -7.62 -3.08
C PRO A 155 -6.53 -8.08 -1.99
N GLU A 156 -7.53 -7.26 -1.74
CA GLU A 156 -8.74 -7.69 -1.05
C GLU A 156 -9.67 -8.37 -2.05
N ILE A 157 -10.37 -9.38 -1.60
CA ILE A 157 -11.33 -10.16 -2.39
C ILE A 157 -12.66 -10.15 -1.66
N SER A 158 -13.73 -9.78 -2.37
CA SER A 158 -15.10 -10.00 -1.94
C SER A 158 -15.77 -10.95 -2.90
N PHE A 159 -16.46 -11.96 -2.37
CA PHE A 159 -17.17 -12.92 -3.17
C PHE A 159 -18.61 -13.09 -2.67
N ALA A 160 -19.57 -12.83 -3.54
CA ALA A 160 -20.97 -13.07 -3.32
C ALA A 160 -21.38 -14.30 -4.13
N PRO A 161 -21.42 -15.51 -3.49
CA PRO A 161 -21.73 -16.74 -4.20
C PRO A 161 -23.19 -16.81 -4.64
N ALA A 162 -23.46 -17.49 -5.74
CA ALA A 162 -24.80 -17.94 -6.06
C ALA A 162 -25.29 -18.94 -5.00
N SER A 163 -26.60 -19.09 -4.86
CA SER A 163 -27.24 -19.87 -3.77
C SER A 163 -26.76 -21.33 -3.65
N SER A 164 -26.33 -21.93 -4.75
CA SER A 164 -25.83 -23.32 -4.81
C SER A 164 -24.30 -23.42 -4.60
N THR A 165 -23.56 -22.33 -4.70
CA THR A 165 -22.10 -22.33 -4.65
C THR A 165 -21.59 -22.49 -3.23
N ARG A 166 -20.66 -23.44 -3.04
CA ARG A 166 -20.06 -23.78 -1.75
C ARG A 166 -18.54 -23.71 -1.77
N THR A 167 -17.96 -23.39 -2.92
CA THR A 167 -16.51 -23.38 -3.13
C THR A 167 -16.12 -22.19 -3.99
N LEU A 168 -15.02 -21.54 -3.62
CA LEU A 168 -14.34 -20.57 -4.44
C LEU A 168 -12.90 -21.04 -4.61
N SER A 169 -12.43 -21.13 -5.87
CA SER A 169 -11.03 -21.38 -6.20
C SER A 169 -10.52 -20.31 -7.15
N LEU A 170 -9.35 -19.77 -6.86
CA LEU A 170 -8.63 -18.79 -7.68
C LEU A 170 -7.23 -19.35 -7.94
N VAL A 171 -6.95 -19.75 -9.17
CA VAL A 171 -5.63 -20.27 -9.59
C VAL A 171 -4.94 -19.21 -10.44
N ASN A 172 -3.82 -18.67 -9.97
CA ASN A 172 -3.01 -17.75 -10.76
C ASN A 172 -2.04 -18.55 -11.65
N LEU A 173 -2.32 -18.59 -12.95
CA LEU A 173 -1.52 -19.33 -13.92
C LEU A 173 -0.10 -18.72 -14.13
N ASN A 174 0.09 -17.46 -13.76
CA ASN A 174 1.37 -16.74 -13.84
C ASN A 174 2.18 -16.78 -12.53
N ASP A 175 1.66 -17.43 -11.47
CA ASP A 175 2.35 -17.64 -10.18
C ASP A 175 2.43 -19.15 -9.87
N ASP A 176 3.08 -19.91 -10.73
CA ASP A 176 3.28 -21.37 -10.61
C ASP A 176 1.97 -22.15 -10.33
N ASN A 177 0.86 -21.69 -10.90
CA ASN A 177 -0.49 -22.25 -10.68
C ASN A 177 -0.88 -22.25 -9.19
N ARG A 178 -0.40 -21.30 -8.42
CA ARG A 178 -0.76 -21.15 -7.02
C ARG A 178 -2.28 -20.98 -6.86
N GLU A 179 -2.86 -21.88 -6.09
CA GLU A 179 -4.31 -21.93 -5.82
C GLU A 179 -4.63 -21.31 -4.45
N PHE A 180 -5.54 -20.34 -4.42
CA PHE A 180 -6.33 -19.98 -3.25
C PHE A 180 -7.63 -20.77 -3.34
N LYS A 181 -8.00 -21.51 -2.29
CA LYS A 181 -9.22 -22.31 -2.28
C LYS A 181 -9.94 -22.20 -0.95
N LEU A 182 -11.22 -21.99 -1.05
CA LEU A 182 -12.14 -21.92 0.07
C LEU A 182 -13.32 -22.85 -0.20
N THR A 183 -13.59 -23.75 0.72
CA THR A 183 -14.69 -24.71 0.64
C THR A 183 -15.64 -24.54 1.82
N GLY A 184 -16.84 -25.10 1.73
CA GLY A 184 -17.81 -25.05 2.83
C GLY A 184 -18.45 -23.68 3.03
N ILE A 185 -18.49 -22.84 2.00
CA ILE A 185 -19.15 -21.53 2.06
C ILE A 185 -20.64 -21.73 2.32
N PRO A 186 -21.25 -21.15 3.37
CA PRO A 186 -22.68 -21.26 3.62
C PRO A 186 -23.51 -20.64 2.47
N SER A 187 -24.73 -21.13 2.33
CA SER A 187 -25.66 -20.64 1.30
C SER A 187 -25.96 -19.16 1.50
N GLY A 188 -25.77 -18.35 0.46
CA GLY A 188 -26.05 -16.91 0.51
C GLY A 188 -25.06 -16.10 1.34
N ALA A 189 -23.99 -16.71 1.84
CA ALA A 189 -22.96 -16.03 2.62
C ALA A 189 -22.05 -15.20 1.71
N SER A 190 -21.81 -13.95 2.07
CA SER A 190 -20.78 -13.12 1.44
C SER A 190 -19.44 -13.31 2.13
N VAL A 191 -18.40 -13.54 1.35
CA VAL A 191 -17.04 -13.81 1.83
C VAL A 191 -16.17 -12.58 1.57
N PHE A 192 -15.40 -12.18 2.57
CA PHE A 192 -14.36 -11.16 2.45
C PHE A 192 -13.01 -11.75 2.83
N VAL A 193 -12.00 -11.50 2.01
CA VAL A 193 -10.63 -11.96 2.22
C VAL A 193 -9.67 -10.78 2.12
N ASN A 194 -8.96 -10.49 3.20
CA ASN A 194 -7.81 -9.58 3.18
C ASN A 194 -6.52 -10.40 3.08
N ASN A 195 -5.99 -10.51 1.87
CA ASN A 195 -4.80 -11.33 1.60
C ASN A 195 -3.51 -10.75 2.21
N SER A 196 -3.46 -9.45 2.47
CA SER A 196 -2.31 -8.80 3.11
C SER A 196 -2.23 -9.13 4.60
N ASN A 197 -3.37 -9.14 5.28
CA ASN A 197 -3.44 -9.36 6.72
C ASN A 197 -3.74 -10.83 7.08
N GLY A 198 -4.00 -11.68 6.08
CA GLY A 198 -4.34 -13.08 6.32
C GLY A 198 -5.71 -13.28 6.98
N ILE A 199 -6.69 -12.44 6.66
CA ILE A 199 -8.02 -12.45 7.28
C ILE A 199 -9.04 -12.98 6.27
N ILE A 200 -9.86 -13.95 6.71
CA ILE A 200 -11.02 -14.46 5.99
C ILE A 200 -12.24 -14.28 6.88
N GLN A 201 -13.27 -13.66 6.35
CA GLN A 201 -14.51 -13.36 7.08
C GLN A 201 -15.73 -13.75 6.24
N GLU A 202 -16.70 -14.35 6.89
CA GLU A 202 -18.06 -14.45 6.40
C GLU A 202 -18.86 -13.26 6.98
N LEU A 203 -19.49 -12.48 6.09
CA LEU A 203 -20.03 -11.17 6.48
C LEU A 203 -21.44 -11.21 7.05
N SER A 204 -22.17 -12.35 6.91
CA SER A 204 -23.58 -12.44 7.27
C SER A 204 -23.83 -13.07 8.65
N SER A 205 -23.16 -14.18 8.95
CA SER A 205 -23.40 -14.97 10.16
C SER A 205 -22.16 -15.11 11.05
N GLY A 206 -20.99 -14.68 10.58
CA GLY A 206 -19.72 -14.88 11.28
C GLY A 206 -19.25 -16.33 11.30
N TYR A 207 -19.68 -17.15 10.34
CA TYR A 207 -19.26 -18.55 10.21
C TYR A 207 -17.74 -18.63 10.01
N ASN A 208 -17.09 -19.58 10.68
CA ASN A 208 -15.65 -19.81 10.54
C ASN A 208 -15.35 -20.50 9.20
N LEU A 209 -14.69 -19.79 8.30
CA LEU A 209 -14.30 -20.29 6.98
C LEU A 209 -12.90 -20.91 6.93
N TYR A 210 -12.10 -20.79 7.99
CA TYR A 210 -10.71 -21.28 7.98
C TYR A 210 -10.61 -22.80 7.88
N ASP A 211 -11.61 -23.55 8.33
CA ASP A 211 -11.63 -25.02 8.23
C ASP A 211 -11.68 -25.51 6.78
N GLY A 212 -12.24 -24.71 5.87
CA GLY A 212 -12.30 -24.99 4.44
C GLY A 212 -11.22 -24.34 3.61
N PHE A 213 -10.25 -23.65 4.23
CA PHE A 213 -9.23 -22.89 3.56
C PHE A 213 -7.94 -23.70 3.34
N ASN A 214 -7.37 -23.62 2.14
CA ASN A 214 -6.13 -24.35 1.79
C ASN A 214 -4.83 -23.67 2.27
N LEU A 215 -4.90 -22.66 3.14
CA LEU A 215 -3.79 -21.88 3.72
C LEU A 215 -2.95 -21.09 2.71
N ASN A 216 -3.36 -20.99 1.47
CA ASN A 216 -2.70 -20.22 0.43
C ASN A 216 -3.45 -18.91 0.16
N PHE A 217 -3.04 -17.81 0.77
CA PHE A 217 -3.59 -16.50 0.43
C PHE A 217 -3.26 -16.10 -1.01
N PHE A 218 -4.23 -15.43 -1.65
CA PHE A 218 -4.13 -15.06 -3.06
C PHE A 218 -3.17 -13.87 -3.23
N ARG A 219 -2.39 -13.92 -4.31
CA ARG A 219 -1.45 -12.87 -4.69
C ARG A 219 -1.33 -12.75 -6.20
N LEU A 220 -0.92 -11.58 -6.65
CA LEU A 220 -0.75 -11.24 -8.06
C LEU A 220 0.72 -10.90 -8.32
N VAL A 221 1.30 -11.50 -9.36
CA VAL A 221 2.63 -11.13 -9.84
C VAL A 221 2.58 -9.76 -10.52
N HIS A 222 3.73 -9.14 -10.69
CA HIS A 222 3.84 -7.91 -11.49
C HIS A 222 3.43 -8.17 -12.94
N GLY A 223 2.64 -7.26 -13.53
CA GLY A 223 2.14 -7.37 -14.90
C GLY A 223 0.89 -8.22 -15.03
N ASP A 224 0.78 -8.99 -16.09
CA ASP A 224 -0.43 -9.74 -16.43
C ASP A 224 -0.58 -11.02 -15.60
N ASN A 225 -1.77 -11.24 -15.09
CA ASN A 225 -2.17 -12.43 -14.33
C ASN A 225 -3.39 -13.05 -14.98
N ASN A 226 -3.25 -14.27 -15.50
CA ASN A 226 -4.38 -15.07 -15.95
C ASN A 226 -4.89 -15.89 -14.75
N ILE A 227 -6.08 -15.57 -14.27
CA ILE A 227 -6.65 -16.16 -13.08
C ILE A 227 -7.79 -17.05 -13.49
N LYS A 228 -7.63 -18.35 -13.27
CA LYS A 228 -8.71 -19.33 -13.43
C LYS A 228 -9.56 -19.32 -12.16
N VAL A 229 -10.80 -18.93 -12.30
CA VAL A 229 -11.77 -18.82 -11.21
C VAL A 229 -12.80 -19.94 -11.33
N THR A 230 -13.07 -20.63 -10.24
CA THR A 230 -14.12 -21.63 -10.14
C THR A 230 -15.05 -21.27 -8.98
N GLY A 231 -16.35 -21.22 -9.27
CA GLY A 231 -17.40 -20.83 -8.32
C GLY A 231 -18.37 -19.83 -8.93
N ASP A 232 -19.68 -20.14 -8.92
CA ASP A 232 -20.69 -19.25 -9.47
C ASP A 232 -20.98 -18.09 -8.51
N GLY A 233 -21.03 -16.87 -9.01
CA GLY A 233 -21.28 -15.69 -8.21
C GLY A 233 -20.62 -14.44 -8.74
N VAL A 234 -20.50 -13.45 -7.88
CA VAL A 234 -19.83 -12.16 -8.18
C VAL A 234 -18.55 -12.07 -7.37
N LEU A 235 -17.44 -11.98 -8.10
CA LEU A 235 -16.09 -11.78 -7.53
C LEU A 235 -15.68 -10.33 -7.69
N THR A 236 -15.28 -9.69 -6.60
CA THR A 236 -14.72 -8.34 -6.60
C THR A 236 -13.28 -8.42 -6.12
N ILE A 237 -12.36 -7.86 -6.89
CA ILE A 237 -10.94 -7.72 -6.54
C ILE A 237 -10.66 -6.24 -6.35
N SER A 238 -10.20 -5.86 -5.17
CA SER A 238 -9.93 -4.46 -4.81
C SER A 238 -8.58 -4.30 -4.14
N GLY A 239 -8.05 -3.07 -4.18
CA GLY A 239 -6.76 -2.78 -3.57
C GLY A 239 -6.15 -1.48 -4.08
N ARG A 240 -4.83 -1.37 -3.97
CA ARG A 240 -4.04 -0.25 -4.45
C ARG A 240 -2.75 -0.77 -5.07
N PHE A 241 -2.37 -0.25 -6.20
CA PHE A 241 -1.07 -0.54 -6.79
C PHE A 241 0.04 0.20 -6.05
N LEU A 242 1.24 -0.35 -6.08
CA LEU A 242 2.44 0.22 -5.45
C LEU A 242 3.34 0.84 -6.52
N TYR A 243 3.81 2.06 -6.26
CA TYR A 243 4.66 2.78 -7.18
C TYR A 243 5.97 3.19 -6.52
N ASN A 244 7.09 2.96 -7.24
CA ASN A 244 8.35 3.58 -6.87
C ASN A 244 8.23 5.09 -7.07
N VAL A 245 8.59 5.83 -6.05
CA VAL A 245 8.71 7.29 -6.16
C VAL A 245 10.19 7.59 -6.37
N ALA A 246 10.50 8.22 -7.51
CA ALA A 246 11.80 8.82 -7.70
C ALA A 246 11.89 9.99 -6.71
N GLY A 247 12.79 9.91 -5.73
CA GLY A 247 13.08 10.97 -4.79
C GLY A 247 14.04 11.98 -5.39
#